data_f823ceadd3cdcabdbcc69fda0dd104a0
#
_entry.id   f823ceadd3cdcabdbcc69fda0dd104a0
#
_cell.length_a   1.000
_cell.length_b   1.000
_cell.length_c   1.000
_cell.angle_alpha   90.00
_cell.angle_beta   90.00
_cell.angle_gamma   90.00
#
_symmetry.space_group_name_H-M   'P 1'
#
loop_
_entity.id
_entity.type
_entity.pdbx_description
1 polymer ?
#
loop_
_entity_poly.entity_id
_entity_poly.type
_entity_poly.pdbx_seq_one_letter_code
_entity_poly.pdbx_strand_id
1 'polypeptide(L)'
;MFCPDNDPHSCALYYYTEPGDHIGFHYDTSYYKGARYTILMGLVDRSTQCKLVCELFKDHPTKQPRHLELITEPGDMVIFNGDKLWHAVTPLGEGEERIALTMEYVTNPEMGTVKRLYSNLKDSFGYFGFANVFKRALGLNRPK
;
A
#
# COMPACT_ATOMS: atom_id res chain seq x y z
N MET A 1 -16.09 8.48 -9.85
CA MET A 1 -15.02 7.71 -9.21
C MET A 1 -15.66 6.45 -8.65
N PHE A 2 -15.08 5.29 -8.86
CA PHE A 2 -15.65 3.98 -8.53
C PHE A 2 -14.74 3.30 -7.51
N CYS A 3 -15.34 2.69 -6.48
CA CYS A 3 -14.66 1.74 -5.62
C CYS A 3 -14.76 0.35 -6.29
N PRO A 4 -13.65 -0.29 -6.63
CA PRO A 4 -13.70 -1.61 -7.27
C PRO A 4 -14.12 -2.67 -6.25
N ASP A 5 -15.37 -3.10 -6.30
CA ASP A 5 -15.97 -4.06 -5.37
C ASP A 5 -15.47 -5.52 -5.53
N ASN A 6 -14.83 -5.81 -6.66
CA ASN A 6 -14.22 -7.12 -6.95
C ASN A 6 -12.69 -7.15 -6.76
N ASP A 7 -12.11 -6.11 -6.17
CA ASP A 7 -10.69 -6.03 -5.89
C ASP A 7 -10.46 -6.15 -4.38
N PRO A 8 -9.78 -7.20 -3.89
CA PRO A 8 -9.53 -7.38 -2.46
C PRO A 8 -8.66 -6.28 -1.86
N HIS A 9 -7.97 -5.50 -2.69
CA HIS A 9 -7.14 -4.38 -2.25
C HIS A 9 -7.90 -3.04 -2.23
N SER A 10 -9.18 -3.02 -2.68
CA SER A 10 -9.97 -1.79 -2.72
C SER A 10 -10.24 -1.17 -1.34
N CYS A 11 -10.14 -1.98 -0.28
CA CYS A 11 -10.23 -1.55 1.10
C CYS A 11 -9.39 -2.49 1.98
N ALA A 12 -8.38 -1.98 2.66
CA ALA A 12 -7.48 -2.78 3.47
C ALA A 12 -7.11 -2.06 4.79
N LEU A 13 -6.98 -2.85 5.86
CA LEU A 13 -6.42 -2.41 7.13
C LEU A 13 -4.97 -2.87 7.21
N TYR A 14 -4.08 -1.93 7.48
CA TYR A 14 -2.67 -2.18 7.71
C TYR A 14 -2.36 -2.05 9.19
N TYR A 15 -1.87 -3.12 9.77
CA TYR A 15 -1.44 -3.20 11.16
C TYR A 15 0.08 -3.21 11.20
N TYR A 16 0.68 -2.21 11.84
CA TYR A 16 2.09 -2.16 12.18
C TYR A 16 2.14 -2.32 13.70
N THR A 17 2.54 -3.49 14.17
CA THR A 17 2.51 -3.88 15.59
C THR A 17 3.82 -4.48 16.05
N GLU A 18 4.68 -4.88 15.12
CA GLU A 18 5.98 -5.45 15.43
C GLU A 18 7.10 -4.46 15.05
N PRO A 19 8.15 -4.35 15.86
CA PRO A 19 9.29 -3.50 15.51
C PRO A 19 9.86 -3.85 14.13
N GLY A 20 10.03 -2.83 13.30
CA GLY A 20 10.51 -2.99 11.93
C GLY A 20 9.42 -3.21 10.88
N ASP A 21 8.14 -3.31 11.25
CA ASP A 21 7.03 -3.33 10.30
C ASP A 21 7.08 -2.08 9.42
N HIS A 22 7.10 -2.28 8.11
CA HIS A 22 7.24 -1.21 7.13
C HIS A 22 6.67 -1.61 5.77
N ILE A 23 6.53 -0.64 4.89
CA ILE A 23 6.29 -0.86 3.46
C ILE A 23 7.38 -0.15 2.69
N GLY A 24 8.14 -0.90 1.89
CA GLY A 24 9.17 -0.35 1.02
C GLY A 24 8.59 0.58 -0.05
N PHE A 25 9.44 1.40 -0.65
CA PHE A 25 9.03 2.33 -1.71
C PHE A 25 8.39 1.62 -2.90
N HIS A 26 7.21 2.10 -3.30
CA HIS A 26 6.43 1.55 -4.42
C HIS A 26 5.50 2.60 -5.04
N TYR A 27 4.92 2.27 -6.19
CA TYR A 27 3.69 2.86 -6.72
C TYR A 27 2.55 1.89 -6.45
N ASP A 28 1.35 2.40 -6.16
CA ASP A 28 0.14 1.58 -6.11
C ASP A 28 -0.28 1.24 -7.55
N THR A 29 0.43 0.30 -8.15
CA THR A 29 0.26 0.00 -9.57
C THR A 29 -1.18 -0.39 -9.89
N SER A 30 -1.87 0.42 -10.66
CA SER A 30 -3.20 0.15 -11.14
C SER A 30 -3.16 -0.64 -12.45
N TYR A 31 -3.97 -1.69 -12.51
CA TYR A 31 -4.22 -2.44 -13.75
C TYR A 31 -5.51 -1.99 -14.44
N TYR A 32 -6.19 -1.02 -13.85
CA TYR A 32 -7.36 -0.37 -14.40
C TYR A 32 -7.01 0.58 -15.54
N LYS A 33 -7.97 0.86 -16.42
CA LYS A 33 -7.75 1.80 -17.54
C LYS A 33 -7.73 3.26 -17.09
N GLY A 34 -8.35 3.57 -15.96
CA GLY A 34 -8.40 4.91 -15.39
C GLY A 34 -7.28 5.19 -14.40
N ALA A 35 -7.22 6.42 -13.91
CA ALA A 35 -6.34 6.80 -12.82
C ALA A 35 -6.80 6.15 -11.50
N ARG A 36 -5.86 5.73 -10.67
CA ARG A 36 -6.09 5.21 -9.32
C ARG A 36 -5.79 6.28 -8.29
N TYR A 37 -6.68 6.41 -7.33
CA TYR A 37 -6.51 7.27 -6.17
C TYR A 37 -6.56 6.41 -4.91
N THR A 38 -5.54 6.54 -4.10
CA THR A 38 -5.45 5.92 -2.79
C THR A 38 -5.85 6.96 -1.74
N ILE A 39 -6.76 6.58 -0.85
CA ILE A 39 -7.10 7.30 0.36
C ILE A 39 -6.51 6.53 1.52
N LEU A 40 -5.61 7.15 2.28
CA LEU A 40 -5.05 6.61 3.50
C LEU A 40 -5.61 7.39 4.68
N MET A 41 -6.17 6.69 5.66
CA MET A 41 -6.71 7.27 6.89
C MET A 41 -5.98 6.67 8.10
N GLY A 42 -5.45 7.54 8.97
CA GLY A 42 -4.91 7.14 10.27
C GLY A 42 -6.04 6.73 11.22
N LEU A 43 -5.94 5.55 11.82
CA LEU A 43 -6.89 5.06 12.82
C LEU A 43 -6.26 5.02 14.21
N VAL A 44 -5.02 4.55 14.30
CA VAL A 44 -4.18 4.56 15.49
C VAL A 44 -2.79 4.99 15.05
N ASP A 45 -2.19 5.95 15.75
CA ASP A 45 -0.79 6.28 15.61
C ASP A 45 -0.19 6.58 16.99
N ARG A 46 0.60 5.66 17.49
CA ARG A 46 1.39 5.75 18.72
C ARG A 46 2.87 5.61 18.37
N SER A 47 3.23 6.07 17.17
CA SER A 47 4.59 5.98 16.66
C SER A 47 5.26 7.35 16.66
N THR A 48 6.58 7.37 16.78
CA THR A 48 7.41 8.57 16.66
C THR A 48 8.18 8.61 15.34
N GLN A 49 8.38 7.45 14.73
CA GLN A 49 9.22 7.29 13.54
C GLN A 49 8.54 6.56 12.36
N CYS A 50 7.40 5.92 12.58
CA CYS A 50 6.66 5.23 11.52
C CYS A 50 5.84 6.25 10.70
N LYS A 51 6.42 6.73 9.60
CA LYS A 51 5.87 7.82 8.77
C LYS A 51 5.52 7.34 7.38
N LEU A 52 4.52 7.97 6.78
CA LEU A 52 4.33 7.93 5.33
C LEU A 52 5.36 8.85 4.68
N VAL A 53 6.25 8.31 3.86
CA VAL A 53 7.26 9.06 3.12
C VAL A 53 6.94 9.05 1.63
N CYS A 54 7.07 10.19 0.98
CA CYS A 54 6.67 10.39 -0.41
C CYS A 54 7.76 11.13 -1.18
N GLU A 55 8.03 10.67 -2.40
CA GLU A 55 8.87 11.37 -3.37
C GLU A 55 7.99 12.06 -4.41
N LEU A 56 7.66 13.32 -4.18
CA LEU A 56 6.89 14.12 -5.12
C LEU A 56 7.72 14.41 -6.36
N PHE A 57 7.09 14.33 -7.53
CA PHE A 57 7.70 14.66 -8.83
C PHE A 57 8.92 13.80 -9.22
N LYS A 58 9.11 12.62 -8.62
CA LYS A 58 10.26 11.75 -8.89
C LYS A 58 10.52 11.55 -10.38
N ASP A 59 9.49 11.27 -11.16
CA ASP A 59 9.60 11.01 -12.60
C ASP A 59 9.04 12.15 -13.46
N HIS A 60 8.93 13.36 -12.88
CA HIS A 60 8.42 14.50 -13.61
C HIS A 60 9.50 15.10 -14.53
N PRO A 61 9.23 15.35 -15.84
CA PRO A 61 10.25 15.75 -16.79
C PRO A 61 10.89 17.12 -16.53
N THR A 62 10.23 18.00 -15.78
CA THR A 62 10.67 19.39 -15.58
C THR A 62 10.69 19.86 -14.12
N LYS A 63 10.07 19.14 -13.20
CA LYS A 63 10.06 19.51 -11.78
C LYS A 63 11.14 18.73 -11.03
N GLN A 64 11.79 19.39 -10.10
CA GLN A 64 12.73 18.74 -9.20
C GLN A 64 12.00 17.81 -8.23
N PRO A 65 12.54 16.61 -7.93
CA PRO A 65 12.01 15.74 -6.91
C PRO A 65 11.96 16.44 -5.55
N ARG A 66 10.93 16.16 -4.76
CA ARG A 66 10.76 16.72 -3.42
C ARG A 66 10.34 15.62 -2.46
N HIS A 67 11.13 15.42 -1.44
CA HIS A 67 10.83 14.52 -0.33
C HIS A 67 9.80 15.13 0.62
N LEU A 68 8.83 14.31 1.07
CA LEU A 68 7.80 14.68 2.04
C LEU A 68 7.62 13.54 3.04
N GLU A 69 7.62 13.87 4.33
CA GLU A 69 7.32 12.95 5.42
C GLU A 69 6.02 13.39 6.13
N LEU A 70 5.13 12.46 6.36
CA LEU A 70 3.84 12.70 7.01
C LEU A 70 3.66 11.72 8.17
N ILE A 71 3.32 12.24 9.34
CA ILE A 71 2.68 11.49 10.41
C ILE A 71 1.18 11.57 10.12
N THR A 72 0.48 10.45 10.20
CA THR A 72 -0.98 10.40 9.96
C THR A 72 -1.67 10.12 11.29
N GLU A 73 -1.99 11.19 12.02
CA GLU A 73 -2.71 11.08 13.28
C GLU A 73 -4.10 10.44 13.09
N PRO A 74 -4.71 9.89 14.16
CA PRO A 74 -6.06 9.36 14.08
C PRO A 74 -7.07 10.41 13.58
N GLY A 75 -7.73 10.09 12.46
CA GLY A 75 -8.66 10.98 11.77
C GLY A 75 -8.06 11.78 10.60
N ASP A 76 -6.74 11.79 10.46
CA ASP A 76 -6.10 12.36 9.28
C ASP A 76 -6.39 11.54 8.03
N MET A 77 -6.55 12.23 6.91
CA MET A 77 -6.79 11.63 5.62
C MET A 77 -5.80 12.17 4.58
N VAL A 78 -5.07 11.28 3.93
CA VAL A 78 -4.18 11.59 2.81
C VAL A 78 -4.75 11.00 1.54
N ILE A 79 -4.95 11.84 0.50
CA ILE A 79 -5.46 11.39 -0.81
C ILE A 79 -4.39 11.66 -1.86
N PHE A 80 -4.03 10.66 -2.62
CA PHE A 80 -3.02 10.79 -3.66
C PHE A 80 -3.31 9.90 -4.88
N ASN A 81 -2.68 10.23 -6.01
CA ASN A 81 -2.69 9.37 -7.19
C ASN A 81 -1.67 8.24 -7.00
N GLY A 82 -2.15 7.04 -6.69
CA GLY A 82 -1.32 5.88 -6.39
C GLY A 82 -0.41 5.46 -7.55
N ASP A 83 -0.86 5.65 -8.80
CA ASP A 83 -0.06 5.32 -9.99
C ASP A 83 1.17 6.24 -10.17
N LYS A 84 1.21 7.40 -9.50
CA LYS A 84 2.19 8.45 -9.75
C LYS A 84 3.01 8.86 -8.55
N LEU A 85 2.54 8.57 -7.35
CA LEU A 85 3.26 8.90 -6.12
C LEU A 85 4.13 7.74 -5.70
N TRP A 86 5.46 7.93 -5.76
CA TRP A 86 6.44 7.00 -5.19
C TRP A 86 6.46 7.19 -3.68
N HIS A 87 6.05 6.18 -2.93
CA HIS A 87 5.86 6.30 -1.49
C HIS A 87 6.21 5.02 -0.73
N ALA A 88 6.41 5.18 0.58
CA ALA A 88 6.76 4.12 1.50
C ALA A 88 6.20 4.41 2.90
N VAL A 89 6.25 3.42 3.78
CA VAL A 89 6.06 3.60 5.23
C VAL A 89 7.35 3.19 5.92
N THR A 90 7.91 4.10 6.71
CA THR A 90 9.17 3.85 7.45
C THR A 90 8.96 2.81 8.56
N PRO A 91 10.02 2.13 9.00
CA PRO A 91 9.92 1.08 10.01
C PRO A 91 9.32 1.57 11.33
N LEU A 92 8.44 0.73 11.91
CA LEU A 92 7.91 0.91 13.25
C LEU A 92 9.00 0.73 14.30
N GLY A 93 8.98 1.55 15.35
CA GLY A 93 9.86 1.44 16.50
C GLY A 93 9.43 0.39 17.51
N GLU A 94 10.28 0.14 18.49
CA GLU A 94 9.99 -0.79 19.60
C GLU A 94 8.91 -0.21 20.52
N GLY A 95 7.88 -1.00 20.82
CA GLY A 95 6.75 -0.59 21.66
C GLY A 95 5.78 0.39 21.00
N GLU A 96 5.94 0.65 19.71
CA GLU A 96 5.07 1.51 18.91
C GLU A 96 3.92 0.71 18.26
N GLU A 97 2.86 1.41 17.87
CA GLU A 97 1.72 0.85 17.16
C GLU A 97 1.19 1.87 16.14
N ARG A 98 0.88 1.40 14.94
CA ARG A 98 0.20 2.19 13.91
C ARG A 98 -0.82 1.33 13.17
N ILE A 99 -2.05 1.85 13.03
CA ILE A 99 -3.11 1.21 12.23
C ILE A 99 -3.62 2.23 11.22
N ALA A 100 -3.62 1.85 9.95
CA ALA A 100 -4.11 2.68 8.88
C ALA A 100 -5.12 1.93 8.01
N LEU A 101 -6.18 2.64 7.60
CA LEU A 101 -7.13 2.18 6.60
C LEU A 101 -6.75 2.76 5.25
N THR A 102 -6.67 1.93 4.23
CA THR A 102 -6.57 2.39 2.85
C THR A 102 -7.82 2.03 2.06
N MET A 103 -8.23 2.94 1.19
CA MET A 103 -9.33 2.74 0.26
C MET A 103 -8.88 3.18 -1.13
N GLU A 104 -9.26 2.41 -2.14
CA GLU A 104 -8.87 2.65 -3.51
C GLU A 104 -10.05 3.03 -4.38
N TYR A 105 -9.87 4.06 -5.16
CA TYR A 105 -10.86 4.55 -6.11
C TYR A 105 -10.25 4.70 -7.49
N VAL A 106 -11.00 4.30 -8.51
CA VAL A 106 -10.57 4.39 -9.90
C VAL A 106 -11.54 5.23 -10.73
N THR A 107 -11.03 5.89 -11.75
CA THR A 107 -11.88 6.68 -12.66
C THR A 107 -12.52 5.83 -13.75
N ASN A 108 -11.93 4.67 -14.07
CA ASN A 108 -12.49 3.66 -14.96
C ASN A 108 -12.18 2.27 -14.40
N PRO A 109 -13.18 1.49 -13.95
CA PRO A 109 -13.00 0.17 -13.35
C PRO A 109 -12.72 -0.96 -14.36
N GLU A 110 -12.66 -0.67 -15.65
CA GLU A 110 -12.34 -1.69 -16.64
C GLU A 110 -10.90 -2.20 -16.47
N MET A 111 -10.75 -3.49 -16.38
CA MET A 111 -9.46 -4.19 -16.26
C MET A 111 -9.37 -5.30 -17.31
N GLY A 112 -8.24 -5.38 -18.02
CA GLY A 112 -7.98 -6.51 -18.91
C GLY A 112 -7.75 -7.81 -18.13
N THR A 113 -8.33 -8.92 -18.60
CA THR A 113 -8.30 -10.23 -17.90
C THR A 113 -6.88 -10.71 -17.59
N VAL A 114 -5.93 -10.51 -18.51
CA VAL A 114 -4.51 -10.88 -18.35
C VAL A 114 -3.83 -10.02 -17.28
N LYS A 115 -4.16 -8.73 -17.24
CA LYS A 115 -3.62 -7.81 -16.23
C LYS A 115 -4.12 -8.17 -14.83
N ARG A 116 -5.36 -8.60 -14.70
CA ARG A 116 -5.94 -9.06 -13.43
C ARG A 116 -5.23 -10.30 -12.89
N LEU A 117 -4.95 -11.27 -13.76
CA LEU A 117 -4.21 -12.48 -13.36
C LEU A 117 -2.80 -12.14 -12.89
N TYR A 118 -2.10 -11.25 -13.60
CA TYR A 118 -0.76 -10.78 -13.25
C TYR A 118 -0.74 -10.01 -11.93
N SER A 119 -1.74 -9.13 -11.69
CA SER A 119 -1.90 -8.41 -10.43
C SER A 119 -2.01 -9.37 -9.25
N ASN A 120 -2.96 -10.29 -9.32
CA ASN A 120 -3.19 -11.26 -8.26
C ASN A 120 -1.93 -12.10 -7.96
N LEU A 121 -1.17 -12.45 -8.98
CA LEU A 121 0.06 -13.21 -8.83
C LEU A 121 1.18 -12.37 -8.17
N LYS A 122 1.39 -11.14 -8.66
CA LYS A 122 2.38 -10.22 -8.10
C LYS A 122 2.11 -9.88 -6.64
N ASP A 123 0.85 -9.61 -6.31
CA ASP A 123 0.45 -9.24 -4.95
C ASP A 123 0.60 -10.43 -4.00
N SER A 124 0.28 -11.65 -4.44
CA SER A 124 0.55 -12.87 -3.67
C SER A 124 2.03 -13.05 -3.35
N PHE A 125 2.91 -12.73 -4.29
CA PHE A 125 4.37 -12.79 -4.06
C PHE A 125 4.91 -11.62 -3.25
N GLY A 126 4.37 -10.42 -3.42
CA GLY A 126 4.79 -9.21 -2.71
C GLY A 126 4.43 -9.22 -1.22
N TYR A 127 3.19 -9.63 -0.90
CA TYR A 127 2.70 -9.63 0.48
C TYR A 127 3.13 -10.84 1.30
N PHE A 128 3.22 -12.03 0.69
CA PHE A 128 3.51 -13.25 1.44
C PHE A 128 4.98 -13.70 1.36
N GLY A 129 5.79 -13.04 0.52
CA GLY A 129 7.15 -13.46 0.24
C GLY A 129 7.19 -14.84 -0.45
N PHE A 130 8.16 -15.04 -1.33
CA PHE A 130 8.30 -16.28 -2.12
C PHE A 130 8.33 -17.55 -1.23
N ALA A 131 9.02 -17.46 -0.08
CA ALA A 131 9.15 -18.59 0.85
C ALA A 131 7.82 -18.99 1.53
N ASN A 132 6.94 -18.04 1.83
CA ASN A 132 5.69 -18.30 2.53
C ASN A 132 4.58 -18.80 1.61
N VAL A 133 4.55 -18.34 0.36
CA VAL A 133 3.64 -18.87 -0.67
C VAL A 133 3.97 -20.33 -0.97
N PHE A 134 5.26 -20.66 -1.11
CA PHE A 134 5.71 -22.04 -1.34
C PHE A 134 5.45 -22.96 -0.13
N LYS A 135 5.68 -22.51 1.09
CA LYS A 135 5.38 -23.27 2.32
C LYS A 135 3.89 -23.57 2.47
N ARG A 136 3.01 -22.62 2.12
CA ARG A 136 1.56 -22.83 2.12
C ARG A 136 1.10 -23.79 1.02
N ALA A 137 1.64 -23.67 -0.19
CA ALA A 137 1.33 -24.57 -1.31
C ALA A 137 1.78 -26.02 -1.05
N LEU A 138 2.85 -26.20 -0.30
CA LEU A 138 3.38 -27.52 0.11
C LEU A 138 2.80 -28.04 1.42
N GLY A 139 1.87 -27.35 2.06
CA GLY A 139 1.22 -27.78 3.30
C GLY A 139 2.14 -27.82 4.53
N LEU A 140 3.28 -27.12 4.48
CA LEU A 140 4.33 -27.17 5.52
C LEU A 140 4.07 -26.24 6.71
N ASN A 141 3.02 -25.43 6.68
CA ASN A 141 2.57 -24.62 7.82
C ASN A 141 1.28 -25.20 8.41
N ARG A 142 1.37 -26.24 9.23
CA ARG A 142 0.33 -26.55 10.22
C ARG A 142 0.73 -25.85 11.52
N PRO A 143 -0.06 -24.90 12.04
CA PRO A 143 0.11 -24.49 13.43
C PRO A 143 -0.23 -25.68 14.33
N LYS A 144 0.65 -25.96 15.30
CA LYS A 144 0.35 -26.86 16.41
C LYS A 144 -0.66 -26.22 17.34
#